data_f3629172ca858f02603bd2ea6477e859
#
_entry.id   f3629172ca858f02603bd2ea6477e859
#
_cell.length_a   1.000
_cell.length_b   1.000
_cell.length_c   1.000
_cell.angle_alpha   90.00
_cell.angle_beta   90.00
_cell.angle_gamma   90.00
#
_symmetry.space_group_name_H-M   'P 1'
#
loop_
_entity.id
_entity.type
_entity.pdbx_description
1 polymer ?
#
loop_
_entity_poly.entity_id
_entity_poly.type
_entity_poly.pdbx_seq_one_letter_code
_entity_poly.pdbx_strand_id
1 'polypeptide(L)'
;IEFIYYDQLACGNSDNPKDTSLYDLARYVEEVEQVRQALKLDKNNFYLLGHSWGGILAMQYALKYQQNIKGLIISNMMASAPKYGQYADEVLSKLMDPKVLDTIRALEKNNDFSNPKYMGLLIPHFYNKHICRLPVWPEPIDRSFAKINQDLYVSMQGPSEFGISGKLTNWDVSGELKNIKTPTVVIDATHDTMDPEYMRWMSTQLPQGQFLLCPNGSHMCFYDDQKVYMAGLISFIKKVNN
;
A
#
# COMPACT_ATOMS: atom_id res chain seq x y z
N ILE A 1 12.08 -6.51 -18.65
CA ILE A 1 11.17 -6.79 -17.53
C ILE A 1 9.76 -6.53 -18.03
N GLU A 2 8.90 -7.50 -17.91
CA GLU A 2 7.48 -7.38 -18.20
C GLU A 2 6.73 -7.08 -16.89
N PHE A 3 5.78 -6.14 -16.93
CA PHE A 3 4.88 -5.84 -15.82
C PHE A 3 3.48 -6.33 -16.19
N ILE A 4 2.89 -7.11 -15.30
CA ILE A 4 1.52 -7.61 -15.46
C ILE A 4 0.70 -7.03 -14.32
N TYR A 5 -0.42 -6.40 -14.68
CA TYR A 5 -1.41 -5.90 -13.73
C TYR A 5 -2.71 -6.66 -13.95
N TYR A 6 -3.44 -6.88 -12.89
CA TYR A 6 -4.79 -7.41 -12.97
C TYR A 6 -5.73 -6.60 -12.07
N ASP A 7 -6.98 -6.53 -12.45
CA ASP A 7 -8.02 -5.96 -11.62
C ASP A 7 -8.56 -7.06 -10.70
N GLN A 8 -8.36 -6.92 -9.39
CA GLN A 8 -8.92 -7.86 -8.41
C GLN A 8 -10.45 -7.78 -8.37
N LEU A 9 -11.11 -8.78 -7.79
CA LEU A 9 -12.57 -8.76 -7.63
C LEU A 9 -13.02 -7.44 -6.99
N ALA A 10 -14.12 -6.91 -7.52
CA ALA A 10 -14.71 -5.62 -7.16
C ALA A 10 -13.86 -4.40 -7.51
N CYS A 11 -12.84 -4.53 -8.37
CA CYS A 11 -12.00 -3.42 -8.83
C CYS A 11 -11.94 -3.37 -10.35
N GLY A 12 -11.77 -2.16 -10.89
CA GLY A 12 -11.50 -1.91 -12.32
C GLY A 12 -12.54 -2.52 -13.24
N ASN A 13 -12.12 -3.48 -14.07
CA ASN A 13 -12.97 -4.15 -15.06
C ASN A 13 -13.43 -5.55 -14.59
N SER A 14 -13.04 -5.99 -13.40
CA SER A 14 -13.47 -7.26 -12.83
C SER A 14 -14.89 -7.18 -12.29
N ASP A 15 -15.51 -8.34 -12.07
CA ASP A 15 -16.86 -8.44 -11.50
C ASP A 15 -16.97 -7.67 -10.18
N ASN A 16 -18.07 -6.97 -10.01
CA ASN A 16 -18.38 -6.17 -8.82
C ASN A 16 -19.59 -6.74 -8.06
N PRO A 17 -19.43 -7.82 -7.29
CA PRO A 17 -20.51 -8.44 -6.54
C PRO A 17 -20.97 -7.52 -5.41
N LYS A 18 -22.27 -7.54 -5.12
CA LYS A 18 -22.83 -6.83 -3.96
C LYS A 18 -22.62 -7.56 -2.63
N ASP A 19 -22.20 -8.81 -2.68
CA ASP A 19 -21.91 -9.62 -1.49
C ASP A 19 -20.56 -9.21 -0.88
N THR A 20 -20.61 -8.37 0.14
CA THR A 20 -19.42 -7.86 0.84
C THR A 20 -18.70 -8.93 1.69
N SER A 21 -19.27 -10.13 1.86
CA SER A 21 -18.57 -11.26 2.49
C SER A 21 -17.40 -11.75 1.64
N LEU A 22 -17.44 -11.48 0.33
CA LEU A 22 -16.35 -11.74 -0.60
C LEU A 22 -15.15 -10.77 -0.46
N TYR A 23 -15.32 -9.67 0.26
CA TYR A 23 -14.24 -8.71 0.55
C TYR A 23 -13.44 -9.20 1.75
N ASP A 24 -12.57 -10.19 1.49
CA ASP A 24 -11.78 -10.88 2.48
C ASP A 24 -10.33 -11.04 2.03
N LEU A 25 -9.38 -10.76 2.94
CA LEU A 25 -7.95 -10.77 2.62
C LEU A 25 -7.46 -12.15 2.19
N ALA A 26 -7.92 -13.22 2.87
CA ALA A 26 -7.51 -14.58 2.54
C ALA A 26 -7.97 -14.97 1.14
N ARG A 27 -9.19 -14.55 0.76
CA ARG A 27 -9.71 -14.76 -0.60
C ARG A 27 -8.87 -14.03 -1.65
N TYR A 28 -8.47 -12.77 -1.40
CA TYR A 28 -7.62 -12.03 -2.34
C TYR A 28 -6.22 -12.66 -2.47
N VAL A 29 -5.69 -13.27 -1.42
CA VAL A 29 -4.45 -14.06 -1.50
C VAL A 29 -4.59 -15.24 -2.46
N GLU A 30 -5.72 -15.97 -2.39
CA GLU A 30 -6.00 -17.07 -3.32
C GLU A 30 -6.16 -16.57 -4.77
N GLU A 31 -6.73 -15.38 -4.95
CA GLU A 31 -6.87 -14.77 -6.27
C GLU A 31 -5.49 -14.48 -6.90
N VAL A 32 -4.52 -13.95 -6.12
CA VAL A 32 -3.13 -13.80 -6.59
C VAL A 32 -2.55 -15.14 -7.04
N GLU A 33 -2.78 -16.23 -6.27
CA GLU A 33 -2.30 -17.57 -6.62
C GLU A 33 -2.94 -18.08 -7.90
N GLN A 34 -4.24 -17.87 -8.09
CA GLN A 34 -4.95 -18.24 -9.33
C GLN A 34 -4.41 -17.48 -10.55
N VAL A 35 -4.18 -16.17 -10.42
CA VAL A 35 -3.57 -15.35 -11.48
C VAL A 35 -2.17 -15.85 -11.80
N ARG A 36 -1.34 -16.11 -10.79
CA ARG A 36 0.00 -16.69 -10.98
C ARG A 36 -0.06 -18.00 -11.78
N GLN A 37 -0.98 -18.91 -11.41
CA GLN A 37 -1.14 -20.20 -12.09
C GLN A 37 -1.60 -20.03 -13.53
N ALA A 38 -2.59 -19.17 -13.77
CA ALA A 38 -3.11 -18.88 -15.11
C ALA A 38 -2.01 -18.33 -16.04
N LEU A 39 -1.12 -17.50 -15.50
CA LEU A 39 0.02 -16.93 -16.21
C LEU A 39 1.25 -17.85 -16.27
N LYS A 40 1.18 -19.04 -15.64
CA LYS A 40 2.29 -20.02 -15.58
C LYS A 40 3.58 -19.43 -14.98
N LEU A 41 3.44 -18.54 -14.00
CA LEU A 41 4.55 -17.92 -13.30
C LEU A 41 5.06 -18.85 -12.19
N ASP A 42 6.37 -18.85 -11.94
CA ASP A 42 7.01 -19.66 -10.89
C ASP A 42 8.23 -18.95 -10.27
N LYS A 43 8.88 -19.62 -9.32
CA LYS A 43 10.07 -19.09 -8.64
C LYS A 43 11.25 -18.68 -9.54
N ASN A 44 11.23 -18.99 -10.83
CA ASN A 44 12.31 -18.65 -11.77
C ASN A 44 12.03 -17.31 -12.47
N ASN A 45 10.74 -16.90 -12.57
CA ASN A 45 10.32 -15.74 -13.36
C ASN A 45 9.34 -14.80 -12.63
N PHE A 46 8.87 -15.13 -11.40
CA PHE A 46 7.84 -14.37 -10.72
C PHE A 46 8.40 -13.46 -9.63
N TYR A 47 8.30 -12.16 -9.85
CA TYR A 47 8.47 -11.13 -8.84
C TYR A 47 7.09 -10.59 -8.48
N LEU A 48 6.74 -10.60 -7.18
CA LEU A 48 5.50 -10.01 -6.70
C LEU A 48 5.76 -8.62 -6.15
N LEU A 49 5.15 -7.61 -6.76
CA LEU A 49 5.18 -6.23 -6.28
C LEU A 49 3.81 -5.89 -5.70
N GLY A 50 3.79 -5.47 -4.45
CA GLY A 50 2.61 -4.92 -3.80
C GLY A 50 2.87 -3.50 -3.31
N HIS A 51 2.05 -2.56 -3.78
CA HIS A 51 2.06 -1.17 -3.35
C HIS A 51 0.82 -0.88 -2.49
N SER A 52 1.00 -0.19 -1.36
CA SER A 52 -0.11 0.18 -0.46
C SER A 52 -0.92 -1.06 -0.04
N TRP A 53 -2.24 -1.11 -0.24
CA TRP A 53 -3.05 -2.32 -0.06
C TRP A 53 -2.40 -3.56 -0.68
N GLY A 54 -1.83 -3.42 -1.88
CA GLY A 54 -1.10 -4.51 -2.51
C GLY A 54 0.10 -5.00 -1.70
N GLY A 55 0.69 -4.16 -0.85
CA GLY A 55 1.76 -4.54 0.09
C GLY A 55 1.25 -5.47 1.20
N ILE A 56 0.05 -5.22 1.74
CA ILE A 56 -0.63 -6.14 2.66
C ILE A 56 -0.82 -7.50 1.99
N LEU A 57 -1.39 -7.48 0.78
CA LEU A 57 -1.68 -8.67 0.00
C LEU A 57 -0.40 -9.44 -0.34
N ALA A 58 0.67 -8.74 -0.72
CA ALA A 58 1.95 -9.34 -1.08
C ALA A 58 2.65 -10.00 0.13
N MET A 59 2.59 -9.38 1.31
CA MET A 59 3.12 -9.97 2.55
C MET A 59 2.34 -11.24 2.94
N GLN A 60 1.00 -11.19 2.90
CA GLN A 60 0.17 -12.37 3.18
C GLN A 60 0.39 -13.49 2.17
N TYR A 61 0.50 -13.14 0.88
CA TYR A 61 0.82 -14.12 -0.15
C TYR A 61 2.19 -14.75 0.10
N ALA A 62 3.21 -13.96 0.42
CA ALA A 62 4.55 -14.48 0.70
C ALA A 62 4.58 -15.41 1.92
N LEU A 63 3.87 -15.08 3.00
CA LEU A 63 3.77 -15.96 4.17
C LEU A 63 3.17 -17.33 3.84
N LYS A 64 2.31 -17.43 2.83
CA LYS A 64 1.65 -18.66 2.42
C LYS A 64 2.32 -19.37 1.24
N TYR A 65 2.79 -18.60 0.25
CA TYR A 65 3.19 -19.10 -1.07
C TYR A 65 4.59 -18.67 -1.53
N GLN A 66 5.48 -18.28 -0.61
CA GLN A 66 6.82 -17.78 -0.96
C GLN A 66 7.66 -18.71 -1.82
N GLN A 67 7.40 -20.03 -1.79
CA GLN A 67 8.08 -21.01 -2.64
C GLN A 67 7.85 -20.79 -4.14
N ASN A 68 6.83 -20.00 -4.50
CA ASN A 68 6.49 -19.66 -5.88
C ASN A 68 7.07 -18.32 -6.33
N ILE A 69 7.68 -17.52 -5.42
CA ILE A 69 8.15 -16.17 -5.70
C ILE A 69 9.67 -16.17 -5.83
N LYS A 70 10.20 -15.52 -6.87
CA LYS A 70 11.63 -15.28 -7.06
C LYS A 70 12.12 -14.09 -6.21
N GLY A 71 11.29 -13.05 -6.10
CA GLY A 71 11.57 -11.88 -5.29
C GLY A 71 10.28 -11.15 -4.91
N LEU A 72 10.29 -10.51 -3.75
CA LEU A 72 9.17 -9.75 -3.20
C LEU A 72 9.52 -8.27 -3.14
N ILE A 73 8.60 -7.44 -3.58
CA ILE A 73 8.71 -5.98 -3.49
C ILE A 73 7.54 -5.46 -2.66
N ILE A 74 7.82 -4.93 -1.46
CA ILE A 74 6.86 -4.28 -0.58
C ILE A 74 7.07 -2.78 -0.74
N SER A 75 6.10 -2.10 -1.34
CA SER A 75 6.17 -0.68 -1.65
C SER A 75 5.14 0.09 -0.84
N ASN A 76 5.61 1.00 0.01
CA ASN A 76 4.78 1.97 0.71
C ASN A 76 3.66 1.32 1.55
N MET A 77 4.02 0.28 2.34
CA MET A 77 3.09 -0.37 3.26
C MET A 77 3.79 -0.99 4.46
N MET A 78 3.35 -0.58 5.64
CA MET A 78 3.78 -1.14 6.92
C MET A 78 3.22 -2.54 7.14
N ALA A 79 3.93 -3.37 7.91
CA ALA A 79 3.49 -4.73 8.28
C ALA A 79 2.48 -4.75 9.45
N SER A 80 2.01 -3.59 9.88
CA SER A 80 1.10 -3.43 11.03
C SER A 80 0.15 -2.26 10.80
N ALA A 81 -1.13 -2.53 10.64
CA ALA A 81 -2.17 -1.51 10.58
C ALA A 81 -2.29 -0.69 11.88
N PRO A 82 -2.17 -1.29 13.09
CA PRO A 82 -2.10 -0.50 14.33
C PRO A 82 -0.95 0.50 14.35
N LYS A 83 0.24 0.13 13.84
CA LYS A 83 1.39 1.05 13.77
C LYS A 83 1.19 2.15 12.73
N TYR A 84 0.57 1.82 11.60
CA TYR A 84 0.16 2.83 10.62
C TYR A 84 -0.81 3.85 11.23
N GLY A 85 -1.88 3.38 11.90
CA GLY A 85 -2.81 4.26 12.59
C GLY A 85 -2.13 5.12 13.66
N GLN A 86 -1.21 4.54 14.45
CA GLN A 86 -0.42 5.28 15.43
C GLN A 86 0.41 6.40 14.77
N TYR A 87 1.10 6.11 13.67
CA TYR A 87 1.88 7.10 12.94
C TYR A 87 1.03 8.25 12.39
N ALA A 88 -0.14 7.91 11.84
CA ALA A 88 -1.11 8.92 11.37
C ALA A 88 -1.56 9.85 12.52
N ASP A 89 -1.86 9.30 13.69
CA ASP A 89 -2.37 10.07 14.83
C ASP A 89 -1.27 10.82 15.59
N GLU A 90 -0.08 10.24 15.75
CA GLU A 90 0.96 10.83 16.61
C GLU A 90 1.95 11.72 15.84
N VAL A 91 2.09 11.51 14.54
CA VAL A 91 3.07 12.22 13.71
C VAL A 91 2.38 13.04 12.64
N LEU A 92 1.68 12.40 11.71
CA LEU A 92 1.13 13.09 10.53
C LEU A 92 0.06 14.13 10.90
N SER A 93 -0.77 13.82 11.89
CA SER A 93 -1.79 14.76 12.39
C SER A 93 -1.18 16.06 12.89
N LYS A 94 -0.01 16.01 13.52
CA LYS A 94 0.69 17.20 14.06
C LYS A 94 1.32 18.09 12.98
N LEU A 95 1.43 17.58 11.75
CA LEU A 95 1.90 18.35 10.59
C LEU A 95 0.77 19.14 9.92
N MET A 96 -0.46 18.94 10.36
CA MET A 96 -1.65 19.60 9.85
C MET A 96 -1.99 20.84 10.71
N ASP A 97 -2.63 21.85 10.08
CA ASP A 97 -3.18 22.97 10.84
C ASP A 97 -4.20 22.44 11.86
N PRO A 98 -4.11 22.82 13.15
CA PRO A 98 -5.00 22.29 14.20
C PRO A 98 -6.49 22.49 13.92
N LYS A 99 -6.90 23.63 13.33
CA LYS A 99 -8.31 23.91 13.01
C LYS A 99 -8.82 23.02 11.89
N VAL A 100 -7.96 22.71 10.92
CA VAL A 100 -8.26 21.79 9.83
C VAL A 100 -8.42 20.38 10.40
N LEU A 101 -7.47 19.95 11.23
CA LEU A 101 -7.52 18.63 11.90
C LEU A 101 -8.78 18.48 12.75
N ASP A 102 -9.12 19.48 13.60
CA ASP A 102 -10.32 19.48 14.44
C ASP A 102 -11.59 19.31 13.60
N THR A 103 -11.65 19.98 12.43
CA THR A 103 -12.80 19.86 11.54
C THR A 103 -12.89 18.45 10.92
N ILE A 104 -11.77 17.89 10.47
CA ILE A 104 -11.71 16.52 9.93
C ILE A 104 -12.16 15.53 11.00
N ARG A 105 -11.59 15.61 12.21
CA ARG A 105 -11.93 14.70 13.33
C ARG A 105 -13.39 14.83 13.77
N ALA A 106 -13.97 16.03 13.72
CA ALA A 106 -15.40 16.22 13.98
C ALA A 106 -16.29 15.51 12.95
N LEU A 107 -15.92 15.56 11.67
CA LEU A 107 -16.63 14.85 10.60
C LEU A 107 -16.50 13.33 10.76
N GLU A 108 -15.30 12.83 11.06
CA GLU A 108 -15.02 11.41 11.31
C GLU A 108 -15.83 10.89 12.51
N LYS A 109 -15.84 11.62 13.62
CA LYS A 109 -16.61 11.27 14.82
C LYS A 109 -18.10 11.13 14.57
N ASN A 110 -18.64 11.92 13.63
CA ASN A 110 -20.04 11.89 13.25
C ASN A 110 -20.33 10.93 12.07
N ASN A 111 -19.32 10.20 11.58
CA ASN A 111 -19.40 9.38 10.36
C ASN A 111 -19.91 10.17 9.15
N ASP A 112 -19.63 11.49 9.07
CA ASP A 112 -20.09 12.39 8.01
C ASP A 112 -19.06 12.43 6.85
N PHE A 113 -18.69 11.27 6.35
CA PHE A 113 -17.65 11.10 5.31
C PHE A 113 -18.12 11.57 3.92
N SER A 114 -19.44 11.63 3.71
CA SER A 114 -20.02 12.16 2.46
C SER A 114 -20.04 13.68 2.40
N ASN A 115 -19.73 14.37 3.48
CA ASN A 115 -19.63 15.81 3.53
C ASN A 115 -18.51 16.31 2.61
N PRO A 116 -18.79 17.21 1.63
CA PRO A 116 -17.78 17.70 0.72
C PRO A 116 -16.57 18.35 1.41
N LYS A 117 -16.73 18.85 2.63
CA LYS A 117 -15.64 19.42 3.43
C LYS A 117 -14.60 18.35 3.82
N TYR A 118 -15.00 17.08 3.98
CA TYR A 118 -14.10 16.02 4.41
C TYR A 118 -12.93 15.87 3.42
N MET A 119 -13.21 15.50 2.19
CA MET A 119 -12.18 15.40 1.14
C MET A 119 -11.65 16.77 0.73
N GLY A 120 -12.49 17.83 0.77
CA GLY A 120 -12.09 19.21 0.48
C GLY A 120 -10.99 19.73 1.42
N LEU A 121 -10.89 19.20 2.66
CA LEU A 121 -9.80 19.50 3.59
C LEU A 121 -8.65 18.49 3.49
N LEU A 122 -8.95 17.18 3.34
CA LEU A 122 -7.92 16.15 3.26
C LEU A 122 -7.04 16.32 2.01
N ILE A 123 -7.60 16.62 0.85
CA ILE A 123 -6.82 16.73 -0.38
C ILE A 123 -5.71 17.80 -0.26
N PRO A 124 -5.99 19.08 0.02
CA PRO A 124 -4.94 20.10 0.06
C PRO A 124 -4.03 20.01 1.29
N HIS A 125 -4.52 19.50 2.42
CA HIS A 125 -3.77 19.52 3.67
C HIS A 125 -3.05 18.21 3.99
N PHE A 126 -3.45 17.10 3.37
CA PHE A 126 -2.87 15.78 3.59
C PHE A 126 -2.46 15.09 2.29
N TYR A 127 -3.36 14.88 1.34
CA TYR A 127 -3.07 14.09 0.13
C TYR A 127 -1.99 14.71 -0.74
N ASN A 128 -2.01 16.03 -0.95
CA ASN A 128 -0.99 16.74 -1.72
C ASN A 128 0.39 16.78 -1.03
N LYS A 129 0.48 16.35 0.22
CA LYS A 129 1.74 16.29 0.98
C LYS A 129 2.26 14.88 1.12
N HIS A 130 1.36 13.90 1.26
CA HIS A 130 1.71 12.55 1.66
C HIS A 130 1.30 11.47 0.66
N ILE A 131 0.32 11.72 -0.23
CA ILE A 131 -0.07 10.75 -1.27
C ILE A 131 0.68 11.01 -2.57
N CYS A 132 0.57 12.20 -3.15
CA CYS A 132 1.34 12.57 -4.34
C CYS A 132 1.70 14.05 -4.29
N ARG A 133 3.01 14.35 -4.32
CA ARG A 133 3.56 15.70 -4.16
C ARG A 133 3.75 16.44 -5.47
N LEU A 134 3.40 15.83 -6.60
CA LEU A 134 3.44 16.53 -7.89
C LEU A 134 2.41 17.66 -7.90
N PRO A 135 2.74 18.84 -8.46
CA PRO A 135 1.83 19.99 -8.53
C PRO A 135 0.53 19.70 -9.29
N VAL A 136 0.62 18.84 -10.27
CA VAL A 136 -0.52 18.28 -11.03
C VAL A 136 -0.38 16.77 -10.96
N TRP A 137 -1.40 16.10 -10.46
CA TRP A 137 -1.39 14.65 -10.38
C TRP A 137 -1.43 14.05 -11.79
N PRO A 138 -0.64 13.01 -12.08
CA PRO A 138 -0.73 12.26 -13.32
C PRO A 138 -2.11 11.66 -13.52
N GLU A 139 -2.63 11.69 -14.75
CA GLU A 139 -3.95 11.17 -15.11
C GLU A 139 -4.19 9.73 -14.60
N PRO A 140 -3.21 8.80 -14.63
CA PRO A 140 -3.46 7.46 -14.07
C PRO A 140 -3.74 7.45 -12.57
N ILE A 141 -3.19 8.37 -11.78
CA ILE A 141 -3.49 8.51 -10.36
C ILE A 141 -4.93 9.03 -10.19
N ASP A 142 -5.28 10.14 -10.85
CA ASP A 142 -6.63 10.71 -10.78
C ASP A 142 -7.68 9.69 -11.19
N ARG A 143 -7.44 8.96 -12.28
CA ARG A 143 -8.32 7.91 -12.76
C ARG A 143 -8.45 6.76 -11.77
N SER A 144 -7.37 6.36 -11.08
CA SER A 144 -7.43 5.28 -10.10
C SER A 144 -8.28 5.66 -8.90
N PHE A 145 -8.11 6.88 -8.38
CA PHE A 145 -8.95 7.40 -7.29
C PHE A 145 -10.41 7.54 -7.70
N ALA A 146 -10.69 8.01 -8.92
CA ALA A 146 -12.06 8.14 -9.44
C ALA A 146 -12.75 6.78 -9.65
N LYS A 147 -12.00 5.70 -9.82
CA LYS A 147 -12.52 4.34 -10.04
C LYS A 147 -12.48 3.44 -8.81
N ILE A 148 -12.06 3.94 -7.66
CA ILE A 148 -12.09 3.17 -6.41
C ILE A 148 -13.55 2.72 -6.14
N ASN A 149 -13.71 1.42 -5.90
CA ASN A 149 -14.95 0.89 -5.36
C ASN A 149 -15.07 1.33 -3.90
N GLN A 150 -15.92 2.32 -3.64
CA GLN A 150 -16.07 2.92 -2.31
C GLN A 150 -16.57 1.91 -1.27
N ASP A 151 -17.45 0.99 -1.63
CA ASP A 151 -17.99 -0.02 -0.70
C ASP A 151 -16.85 -0.96 -0.23
N LEU A 152 -16.01 -1.41 -1.17
CA LEU A 152 -14.84 -2.21 -0.86
C LEU A 152 -13.80 -1.42 -0.06
N TYR A 153 -13.45 -0.22 -0.52
CA TYR A 153 -12.41 0.60 0.07
C TYR A 153 -12.75 0.96 1.53
N VAL A 154 -13.94 1.49 1.77
CA VAL A 154 -14.39 1.87 3.13
C VAL A 154 -14.50 0.64 4.03
N SER A 155 -14.98 -0.49 3.51
CA SER A 155 -15.07 -1.74 4.27
C SER A 155 -13.71 -2.26 4.73
N MET A 156 -12.69 -2.16 3.89
CA MET A 156 -11.36 -2.73 4.17
C MET A 156 -10.44 -1.72 4.87
N GLN A 157 -10.30 -0.52 4.31
CA GLN A 157 -9.36 0.52 4.74
C GLN A 157 -10.01 1.52 5.71
N GLY A 158 -11.21 2.00 5.40
CA GLY A 158 -11.84 3.14 6.03
C GLY A 158 -12.08 4.28 5.04
N PRO A 159 -12.50 5.46 5.51
CA PRO A 159 -13.00 6.53 4.63
C PRO A 159 -11.92 7.29 3.86
N SER A 160 -10.64 7.17 4.26
CA SER A 160 -9.53 7.93 3.65
C SER A 160 -8.18 7.26 3.90
N GLU A 161 -7.12 7.84 3.32
CA GLU A 161 -5.73 7.47 3.57
C GLU A 161 -5.15 8.09 4.87
N PHE A 162 -5.97 8.80 5.63
CA PHE A 162 -5.56 9.37 6.92
C PHE A 162 -5.81 8.37 8.06
N GLY A 163 -5.06 7.26 8.05
CA GLY A 163 -5.19 6.16 9.00
C GLY A 163 -5.97 4.98 8.43
N ILE A 164 -6.34 4.06 9.31
CA ILE A 164 -7.03 2.82 8.97
C ILE A 164 -8.10 2.49 10.01
N SER A 165 -9.32 2.21 9.57
CA SER A 165 -10.47 1.96 10.46
C SER A 165 -11.43 0.88 9.96
N GLY A 166 -11.13 0.25 8.82
CA GLY A 166 -11.93 -0.84 8.26
C GLY A 166 -11.58 -2.22 8.84
N LYS A 167 -11.94 -3.28 8.11
CA LYS A 167 -11.65 -4.68 8.51
C LYS A 167 -10.17 -4.94 8.79
N LEU A 168 -9.28 -4.14 8.21
CA LEU A 168 -7.83 -4.29 8.35
C LEU A 168 -7.26 -3.62 9.62
N THR A 169 -8.07 -2.92 10.42
CA THR A 169 -7.61 -2.17 11.60
C THR A 169 -6.67 -2.95 12.52
N ASN A 170 -6.90 -4.25 12.68
CA ASN A 170 -6.09 -5.09 13.56
C ASN A 170 -5.11 -5.99 12.81
N TRP A 171 -4.94 -5.79 11.49
CA TRP A 171 -4.01 -6.58 10.71
C TRP A 171 -2.56 -6.27 11.10
N ASP A 172 -1.82 -7.30 11.50
CA ASP A 172 -0.41 -7.19 11.90
C ASP A 172 0.32 -8.49 11.61
N VAL A 173 1.34 -8.42 10.77
CA VAL A 173 2.25 -9.53 10.45
C VAL A 173 3.70 -9.22 10.81
N SER A 174 3.93 -8.17 11.58
CA SER A 174 5.28 -7.71 11.94
C SER A 174 6.12 -8.80 12.60
N GLY A 175 5.52 -9.60 13.49
CA GLY A 175 6.17 -10.75 14.14
C GLY A 175 6.46 -11.93 13.21
N GLU A 176 5.86 -11.97 12.02
CA GLU A 176 5.99 -13.05 11.04
C GLU A 176 6.96 -12.73 9.91
N LEU A 177 7.44 -11.48 9.77
CA LEU A 177 8.37 -11.06 8.71
C LEU A 177 9.61 -11.97 8.61
N LYS A 178 10.11 -12.47 9.75
CA LYS A 178 11.22 -13.42 9.84
C LYS A 178 10.97 -14.75 9.13
N ASN A 179 9.71 -15.08 8.83
CA ASN A 179 9.31 -16.31 8.15
C ASN A 179 9.36 -16.15 6.62
N ILE A 180 9.41 -14.93 6.08
CA ILE A 180 9.55 -14.66 4.65
C ILE A 180 11.01 -14.78 4.27
N LYS A 181 11.39 -15.90 3.63
CA LYS A 181 12.76 -16.23 3.23
C LYS A 181 13.11 -15.75 1.80
N THR A 182 12.12 -15.35 1.04
CA THR A 182 12.28 -14.81 -0.31
C THR A 182 13.10 -13.51 -0.27
N PRO A 183 14.05 -13.29 -1.19
CA PRO A 183 14.70 -11.98 -1.34
C PRO A 183 13.66 -10.87 -1.43
N THR A 184 13.76 -9.87 -0.56
CA THR A 184 12.73 -8.84 -0.44
C THR A 184 13.35 -7.45 -0.43
N VAL A 185 12.77 -6.51 -1.18
CA VAL A 185 13.01 -5.09 -1.02
C VAL A 185 11.78 -4.40 -0.42
N VAL A 186 12.02 -3.62 0.63
CA VAL A 186 11.04 -2.71 1.23
C VAL A 186 11.34 -1.32 0.69
N ILE A 187 10.38 -0.72 0.01
CA ILE A 187 10.49 0.62 -0.59
C ILE A 187 9.57 1.56 0.17
N ASP A 188 10.10 2.73 0.51
CA ASP A 188 9.33 3.79 1.15
C ASP A 188 9.82 5.17 0.74
N ALA A 189 9.13 6.22 1.19
CA ALA A 189 9.46 7.59 0.87
C ALA A 189 9.43 8.49 2.11
N THR A 190 10.25 9.56 2.07
CA THR A 190 10.39 10.48 3.21
C THR A 190 9.07 11.17 3.61
N HIS A 191 8.19 11.38 2.63
CA HIS A 191 6.93 12.11 2.83
C HIS A 191 5.69 11.22 2.77
N ASP A 192 5.87 9.90 2.92
CA ASP A 192 4.79 8.91 2.86
C ASP A 192 3.78 9.06 4.01
N THR A 193 2.66 8.40 3.86
CA THR A 193 1.71 8.09 4.94
C THR A 193 2.22 6.97 5.85
N MET A 194 3.18 6.18 5.38
CA MET A 194 3.88 5.16 6.16
C MET A 194 5.05 5.79 6.94
N ASP A 195 5.43 5.17 8.06
CA ASP A 195 6.60 5.59 8.84
C ASP A 195 7.91 5.06 8.21
N PRO A 196 8.79 5.93 7.67
CA PRO A 196 10.03 5.47 7.02
C PRO A 196 10.97 4.72 7.95
N GLU A 197 10.98 5.03 9.24
CA GLU A 197 11.81 4.32 10.21
C GLU A 197 11.25 2.93 10.51
N TYR A 198 9.92 2.80 10.59
CA TYR A 198 9.28 1.50 10.70
C TYR A 198 9.51 0.65 9.43
N MET A 199 9.39 1.23 8.25
CA MET A 199 9.66 0.53 6.98
C MET A 199 11.12 0.08 6.87
N ARG A 200 12.08 0.91 7.34
CA ARG A 200 13.48 0.52 7.46
C ARG A 200 13.65 -0.65 8.44
N TRP A 201 13.01 -0.58 9.61
CA TRP A 201 13.02 -1.66 10.58
C TRP A 201 12.45 -2.96 9.99
N MET A 202 11.33 -2.91 9.24
CA MET A 202 10.78 -4.09 8.56
C MET A 202 11.82 -4.80 7.70
N SER A 203 12.63 -4.05 6.96
CA SER A 203 13.67 -4.65 6.11
C SER A 203 14.71 -5.44 6.92
N THR A 204 14.97 -5.06 8.17
CA THR A 204 15.89 -5.78 9.06
C THR A 204 15.29 -7.05 9.67
N GLN A 205 13.94 -7.15 9.69
CA GLN A 205 13.24 -8.35 10.18
C GLN A 205 13.16 -9.45 9.12
N LEU A 206 13.33 -9.09 7.85
CA LEU A 206 13.31 -10.00 6.71
C LEU A 206 14.72 -10.62 6.53
N PRO A 207 14.88 -11.96 6.51
CA PRO A 207 16.19 -12.62 6.41
C PRO A 207 17.04 -12.21 5.20
N GLN A 208 16.38 -11.83 4.09
CA GLN A 208 17.01 -11.33 2.88
C GLN A 208 16.43 -9.96 2.49
N GLY A 209 16.16 -9.12 3.52
CA GLY A 209 15.58 -7.81 3.35
C GLY A 209 16.59 -6.75 2.89
N GLN A 210 16.12 -5.85 2.05
CA GLN A 210 16.82 -4.64 1.63
C GLN A 210 15.87 -3.47 1.80
N PHE A 211 16.40 -2.27 2.04
CA PHE A 211 15.61 -1.05 2.13
C PHE A 211 15.98 -0.06 1.04
N LEU A 212 14.99 0.54 0.42
CA LEU A 212 15.12 1.64 -0.54
C LEU A 212 14.29 2.83 -0.06
N LEU A 213 14.93 3.96 0.21
CA LEU A 213 14.26 5.20 0.50
C LEU A 213 14.21 6.09 -0.75
N CYS A 214 13.03 6.61 -1.07
CA CYS A 214 12.79 7.66 -2.05
C CYS A 214 12.78 9.02 -1.31
N PRO A 215 13.90 9.76 -1.28
CA PRO A 215 14.06 10.91 -0.37
C PRO A 215 13.15 12.10 -0.70
N ASN A 216 12.70 12.23 -1.94
CA ASN A 216 11.82 13.31 -2.39
C ASN A 216 10.38 12.86 -2.62
N GLY A 217 10.11 11.55 -2.51
CA GLY A 217 8.83 10.94 -2.78
C GLY A 217 7.85 10.97 -1.61
N SER A 218 6.62 10.60 -1.92
CA SER A 218 5.53 10.36 -0.99
C SER A 218 4.92 8.97 -1.23
N HIS A 219 3.68 8.73 -0.85
CA HIS A 219 3.03 7.43 -1.06
C HIS A 219 3.12 6.95 -2.52
N MET A 220 2.97 7.86 -3.49
CA MET A 220 3.14 7.56 -4.92
C MET A 220 4.58 7.82 -5.42
N CYS A 221 5.60 7.37 -4.66
CA CYS A 221 7.00 7.65 -4.97
C CYS A 221 7.47 7.08 -6.33
N PHE A 222 6.76 6.11 -6.89
CA PHE A 222 6.99 5.66 -8.26
C PHE A 222 6.56 6.69 -9.34
N TYR A 223 5.92 7.81 -8.92
CA TYR A 223 5.67 9.00 -9.73
C TYR A 223 6.50 10.20 -9.28
N ASP A 224 6.43 10.57 -7.98
CA ASP A 224 7.02 11.84 -7.50
C ASP A 224 8.51 11.73 -7.10
N ASP A 225 9.06 10.50 -7.01
CA ASP A 225 10.51 10.23 -6.99
C ASP A 225 10.88 9.05 -7.92
N GLN A 226 10.28 9.03 -9.11
CA GLN A 226 10.32 7.92 -10.07
C GLN A 226 11.74 7.44 -10.38
N LYS A 227 12.70 8.36 -10.52
CA LYS A 227 14.09 8.03 -10.88
C LYS A 227 14.73 7.14 -9.81
N VAL A 228 14.59 7.49 -8.54
CA VAL A 228 15.14 6.71 -7.41
C VAL A 228 14.42 5.38 -7.29
N TYR A 229 13.10 5.41 -7.34
CA TYR A 229 12.26 4.22 -7.26
C TYR A 229 12.63 3.18 -8.32
N MET A 230 12.62 3.58 -9.59
CA MET A 230 12.89 2.65 -10.70
C MET A 230 14.33 2.16 -10.73
N ALA A 231 15.31 3.02 -10.41
CA ALA A 231 16.72 2.61 -10.32
C ALA A 231 16.91 1.57 -9.21
N GLY A 232 16.32 1.77 -8.04
CA GLY A 232 16.39 0.83 -6.92
C GLY A 232 15.69 -0.49 -7.21
N LEU A 233 14.49 -0.45 -7.77
CA LEU A 233 13.73 -1.64 -8.20
C LEU A 233 14.51 -2.48 -9.21
N ILE A 234 15.06 -1.85 -10.26
CA ILE A 234 15.87 -2.53 -11.27
C ILE A 234 17.14 -3.13 -10.66
N SER A 235 17.80 -2.39 -9.76
CA SER A 235 19.00 -2.88 -9.04
C SER A 235 18.68 -4.13 -8.22
N PHE A 236 17.57 -4.12 -7.47
CA PHE A 236 17.11 -5.28 -6.71
C PHE A 236 16.88 -6.50 -7.62
N ILE A 237 16.11 -6.32 -8.71
CA ILE A 237 15.81 -7.42 -9.65
C ILE A 237 17.08 -7.98 -10.27
N LYS A 238 18.05 -7.14 -10.66
CA LYS A 238 19.35 -7.58 -11.17
C LYS A 238 20.12 -8.39 -10.16
N LYS A 239 20.15 -7.94 -8.89
CA LYS A 239 20.86 -8.62 -7.79
C LYS A 239 20.27 -10.00 -7.51
N VAL A 240 18.96 -10.15 -7.56
CA VAL A 240 18.29 -11.45 -7.36
C VAL A 240 18.47 -12.41 -8.54
N ASN A 241 18.78 -11.90 -9.73
CA ASN A 241 19.02 -12.71 -10.91
C ASN A 241 20.47 -13.22 -11.06
N ASN A 242 21.40 -12.63 -10.33
CA ASN A 242 22.81 -13.03 -10.28
C ASN A 242 23.06 -14.04 -9.17
#